data_62262ef22d78c75b48ac95ceda9ec7d4
#
_entry.id   62262ef22d78c75b48ac95ceda9ec7d4
#
_cell.length_a   1.000
_cell.length_b   1.000
_cell.length_c   1.000
_cell.angle_alpha   90.00
_cell.angle_beta   90.00
_cell.angle_gamma   90.00
#
_symmetry.space_group_name_H-M   'P 1'
#
loop_
_entity.id
_entity.type
_entity.pdbx_description
1 polymer ?
#
loop_
_entity_poly.entity_id
_entity_poly.type
_entity_poly.pdbx_seq_one_letter_code
_entity_poly.pdbx_strand_id
1 'polypeptide(L)' 'MKRKNNLQDSVRASLDGYFQDLGGIEPDGMYDMLVRTVERPLLEVVMARAANNQSKAAEWLGLNRNTLRKKLVEHKLL' A
#
# COMPACT_ATOMS: atom_id res chain seq x y z
N MET A 1 12.18 8.83 -17.68
CA MET A 1 12.07 7.81 -16.68
C MET A 1 11.00 6.81 -17.01
N LYS A 2 11.35 5.57 -17.04
CA LYS A 2 10.43 4.52 -17.44
C LYS A 2 9.80 3.80 -16.25
N ARG A 3 10.24 4.13 -15.07
CA ARG A 3 9.84 3.36 -13.91
C ARG A 3 8.42 3.57 -13.47
N LYS A 4 7.82 4.68 -13.87
CA LYS A 4 6.49 4.99 -13.39
C LYS A 4 5.45 3.95 -13.76
N ASN A 5 5.72 3.12 -14.78
CA ASN A 5 4.77 2.09 -15.19
C ASN A 5 5.00 0.75 -14.50
N ASN A 6 6.15 0.60 -13.83
CA ASN A 6 6.48 -0.69 -13.23
C ASN A 6 5.51 -1.08 -12.13
N LEU A 7 5.06 -0.12 -11.34
CA LEU A 7 4.14 -0.42 -10.25
C LEU A 7 2.81 -0.93 -10.78
N GLN A 8 2.27 -0.28 -11.80
CA GLN A 8 1.02 -0.73 -12.40
C GLN A 8 1.15 -2.14 -12.95
N ASP A 9 2.25 -2.39 -13.65
CA ASP A 9 2.48 -3.71 -14.22
C ASP A 9 2.60 -4.77 -13.14
N SER A 10 3.29 -4.44 -12.05
CA SER A 10 3.41 -5.38 -10.94
C SER A 10 2.06 -5.68 -10.31
N VAL A 11 1.22 -4.69 -10.17
CA VAL A 11 -0.11 -4.89 -9.60
C VAL A 11 -0.94 -5.78 -10.53
N ARG A 12 -0.88 -5.52 -11.84
CA ARG A 12 -1.62 -6.34 -12.80
C ARG A 12 -1.19 -7.80 -12.71
N ALA A 13 0.13 -8.03 -12.71
CA ALA A 13 0.65 -9.39 -12.63
C ALA A 13 0.23 -10.08 -11.35
N SER A 14 0.28 -9.36 -10.23
CA SER A 14 -0.12 -9.92 -8.94
C SER A 14 -1.59 -10.29 -8.94
N LEU A 15 -2.43 -9.44 -9.53
CA LEU A 15 -3.86 -9.71 -9.58
C LEU A 15 -4.18 -10.88 -10.49
N ASP A 16 -3.49 -10.99 -11.62
CA ASP A 16 -3.67 -12.14 -12.50
C ASP A 16 -3.33 -13.43 -11.76
N GLY A 17 -2.25 -13.43 -11.01
CA GLY A 17 -1.88 -14.59 -10.21
C GLY A 17 -2.92 -14.91 -9.14
N TYR A 18 -3.46 -13.87 -8.52
CA TYR A 18 -4.49 -14.04 -7.51
C TYR A 18 -5.71 -14.76 -8.08
N PHE A 19 -6.18 -14.32 -9.27
CA PHE A 19 -7.31 -14.96 -9.90
C PHE A 19 -7.01 -16.39 -10.31
N GLN A 20 -5.79 -16.64 -10.77
CA GLN A 20 -5.40 -18.00 -11.11
C GLN A 20 -5.42 -18.91 -9.88
N ASP A 21 -4.96 -18.39 -8.75
CA ASP A 21 -4.94 -19.15 -7.51
C ASP A 21 -6.35 -19.44 -7.00
N LEU A 22 -7.30 -18.58 -7.30
CA LEU A 22 -8.69 -18.81 -6.92
C LEU A 22 -9.32 -19.97 -7.68
N GLY A 23 -8.79 -20.27 -8.89
CA GLY A 23 -9.25 -21.45 -9.64
C GLY A 23 -10.72 -21.44 -9.96
N GLY A 24 -11.27 -20.28 -10.31
CA GLY A 24 -12.67 -20.18 -10.66
C GLY A 24 -13.58 -19.77 -9.53
N ILE A 25 -13.06 -19.70 -8.31
CA ILE A 25 -13.84 -19.21 -7.17
C ILE A 25 -13.88 -17.69 -7.28
N GLU A 26 -15.06 -17.12 -7.05
CA GLU A 26 -15.20 -15.68 -7.12
C GLU A 26 -14.52 -15.02 -5.95
N PRO A 27 -13.81 -13.90 -6.19
CA PRO A 27 -13.17 -13.19 -5.09
C PRO A 27 -14.17 -12.45 -4.22
N ASP A 28 -13.72 -12.10 -3.02
CA ASP A 28 -14.51 -11.33 -2.07
C ASP A 28 -13.57 -10.40 -1.33
N GLY A 29 -14.01 -9.16 -1.13
CA GLY A 29 -13.22 -8.21 -0.37
C GLY A 29 -11.92 -7.80 -1.02
N MET A 30 -11.84 -7.89 -2.34
CA MET A 30 -10.60 -7.61 -3.06
C MET A 30 -10.10 -6.19 -2.87
N TYR A 31 -11.01 -5.24 -2.89
CA TYR A 31 -10.58 -3.85 -2.82
C TYR A 31 -9.82 -3.59 -1.51
N ASP A 32 -10.42 -3.98 -0.41
CA ASP A 32 -9.79 -3.77 0.88
C ASP A 32 -8.49 -4.55 0.99
N MET A 33 -8.50 -5.79 0.54
CA MET A 33 -7.30 -6.63 0.57
C MET A 33 -6.16 -5.98 -0.20
N LEU A 34 -6.44 -5.54 -1.42
CA LEU A 34 -5.39 -4.95 -2.25
C LEU A 34 -4.89 -3.63 -1.67
N VAL A 35 -5.81 -2.78 -1.23
CA VAL A 35 -5.42 -1.50 -0.66
C VAL A 35 -4.52 -1.70 0.56
N ARG A 36 -4.87 -2.62 1.44
CA ARG A 36 -4.05 -2.86 2.63
C ARG A 36 -2.71 -3.46 2.26
N THR A 37 -2.68 -4.32 1.26
CA THR A 37 -1.44 -4.94 0.81
C THR A 37 -0.47 -3.90 0.24
N VAL A 38 -0.97 -2.94 -0.52
CA VAL A 38 -0.14 -1.88 -1.10
C VAL A 38 0.19 -0.82 -0.06
N GLU A 39 -0.72 -0.56 0.85
CA GLU A 39 -0.55 0.50 1.83
C GLU A 39 0.63 0.22 2.76
N ARG A 40 0.80 -1.02 3.19
CA ARG A 40 1.87 -1.33 4.12
C ARG A 40 3.26 -0.98 3.60
N PRO A 41 3.67 -1.48 2.42
CA PRO A 41 5.00 -1.11 1.91
C PRO A 41 5.11 0.38 1.60
N LEU A 42 4.01 1.01 1.19
CA LEU A 42 4.02 2.45 0.97
C LEU A 42 4.38 3.18 2.26
N LEU A 43 3.72 2.82 3.34
CA LEU A 43 3.98 3.46 4.64
C LEU A 43 5.39 3.16 5.14
N GLU A 44 5.84 1.92 4.96
CA GLU A 44 7.19 1.55 5.40
C GLU A 44 8.26 2.39 4.70
N VAL A 45 8.15 2.50 3.39
CA VAL A 45 9.15 3.23 2.62
C VAL A 45 9.10 4.72 2.94
N VAL A 46 7.90 5.28 2.99
CA VAL A 46 7.78 6.72 3.25
C VAL A 46 8.29 7.08 4.64
N MET A 47 7.95 6.27 5.64
CA MET A 47 8.43 6.54 7.00
C MET A 47 9.94 6.45 7.08
N ALA A 48 10.52 5.46 6.41
CA ALA A 48 11.98 5.33 6.39
C ALA A 48 12.62 6.55 5.75
N ARG A 49 12.09 6.99 4.61
CA ARG A 49 12.63 8.15 3.92
C ARG A 49 12.43 9.44 4.69
N ALA A 50 11.38 9.52 5.47
CA ALA A 50 11.11 10.71 6.29
C ALA A 50 11.81 10.64 7.64
N ALA A 51 12.66 9.65 7.85
CA ALA A 51 13.39 9.46 9.11
C ALA A 51 12.43 9.39 10.30
N ASN A 52 11.31 8.71 10.11
CA ASN A 52 10.26 8.50 11.11
C ASN A 52 9.59 9.80 11.57
N ASN A 53 9.71 10.85 10.78
CA ASN A 53 9.02 12.10 11.05
C ASN A 53 7.61 12.03 10.49
N GLN A 54 6.62 11.83 11.37
CA GLN A 54 5.25 11.62 10.94
C GLN A 54 4.65 12.83 10.23
N SER A 55 5.00 14.03 10.68
CA SER A 55 4.47 15.24 10.03
C SER A 55 4.97 15.35 8.60
N LYS A 56 6.25 15.08 8.40
CA LYS A 56 6.84 15.14 7.07
C LYS A 56 6.24 14.03 6.17
N ALA A 57 6.11 12.83 6.70
CA ALA A 57 5.55 11.72 5.95
C ALA A 57 4.11 12.00 5.54
N ALA A 58 3.31 12.54 6.46
CA ALA A 58 1.91 12.87 6.18
C ALA A 58 1.83 13.90 5.06
N GLU A 59 2.70 14.88 5.10
CA GLU A 59 2.76 15.92 4.07
C GLU A 59 3.06 15.29 2.70
N TRP A 60 4.06 14.44 2.65
CA TRP A 60 4.42 13.76 1.38
C TRP A 60 3.29 12.91 0.85
N LEU A 61 2.56 12.24 1.75
CA LEU A 61 1.47 11.36 1.36
C LEU A 61 0.18 12.12 1.06
N GLY A 62 0.11 13.38 1.43
CA GLY A 62 -1.12 14.14 1.28
C GLY A 62 -2.19 13.72 2.26
N LEU A 63 -1.78 13.24 3.44
CA LEU A 63 -2.70 12.77 4.46
C LEU A 63 -2.66 13.69 5.67
N ASN A 64 -3.77 13.73 6.39
CA ASN A 64 -3.80 14.32 7.70
C ASN A 64 -2.90 13.49 8.64
N ARG A 65 -2.19 14.15 9.55
CA ARG A 65 -1.27 13.46 10.43
C ARG A 65 -1.97 12.39 11.29
N ASN A 66 -3.18 12.68 11.76
CA ASN A 66 -3.91 11.71 12.55
C ASN A 66 -4.31 10.50 11.73
N THR A 67 -4.66 10.72 10.48
CA THR A 67 -4.99 9.63 9.56
C THR A 67 -3.77 8.74 9.34
N LEU A 68 -2.61 9.37 9.13
CA LEU A 68 -1.38 8.60 8.97
C LEU A 68 -1.10 7.77 10.21
N ARG A 69 -1.24 8.38 11.39
CA ARG A 69 -0.96 7.66 12.62
C ARG A 69 -1.87 6.45 12.78
N LYS A 70 -3.16 6.60 12.48
CA LYS A 70 -4.08 5.48 12.55
C LYS A 70 -3.64 4.33 11.63
N LYS A 71 -3.22 4.67 10.42
CA LYS A 71 -2.79 3.66 9.47
C LYS A 71 -1.53 2.97 9.94
N LEU A 72 -0.62 3.71 10.52
CA LEU A 72 0.60 3.11 11.06
C LEU A 72 0.28 2.12 12.17
N VAL A 73 -0.67 2.47 13.03
CA VAL A 73 -1.09 1.57 14.10
C VAL A 73 -1.76 0.32 13.51
N GLU A 74 -2.64 0.50 12.53
CA GLU A 74 -3.32 -0.62 11.90
C GLU A 74 -2.34 -1.62 11.30
N HIS A 75 -1.28 -1.12 10.71
CA HIS A 75 -0.27 -1.97 10.09
C HIS A 75 0.83 -2.40 11.04
N LYS A 76 0.71 -2.02 12.30
CA LYS A 76 1.69 -2.37 13.34
C LYS A 76 3.07 -1.83 13.01
N LEU A 77 3.09 -0.64 12.46
CA LEU A 77 4.32 0.06 12.13
C LEU A 77 4.63 1.17 13.14
N LEU A 78 3.83 1.28 14.16
CA LEU A 78 4.01 2.28 15.19
C LEU A 78 3.90 1.63 16.56
#